data_5041698124ce34203ad050629e772b6f
#
_entry.id   5041698124ce34203ad050629e772b6f
#
_cell.length_a   1.000
_cell.length_b   1.000
_cell.length_c   1.000
_cell.angle_alpha   90.00
_cell.angle_beta   90.00
_cell.angle_gamma   90.00
#
_symmetry.space_group_name_H-M   'P 1'
#
loop_
_entity.id
_entity.type
_entity.pdbx_description
1 polymer ?
#
loop_
_entity_poly.entity_id
_entity_poly.type
_entity_poly.pdbx_seq_one_letter_code
_entity_poly.pdbx_strand_id
1 'polypeptide(L)'
;MDRLPTRVNKADPDFSARREHNLSLIETLRERLDVVSNGGGEKYVARHRGRNKMLARERIERIIDPGTAFLELSPLAAYELYDGRAHSAGLVTGIGSVHGREVLFVANDATVKGGSYYPMTVKKHIRAQTVAHENHLPCIYLVDSGGAFLPMQDEVFPDIGHFGRIFRNQAKMSGDGIPQVAAVLGSCTAGGAYVPAMSDESIIVKGNGTIFLAGPPLVKAATGEVVTAEELGGAEVHTVQSGVADHFAEDESEALRMVRNVVENLGPRTLAPAATQEPEPPAHDVEDLLGLIPSDNRTPIDVREIISRVVDGSRFHEFKSRYGTTLICGFAHIHGHKVGIVANNGILFSESSVKGAHFVELCGQRGIPLVFLQNITGFMVGKAYEAGGIAKDGAKLVTAVSCVNVPKFTIIVGGSHGAGNYGMCGRAYDPRFLFMWPNSRISVMGGPQAADVLTTVKQDQRAREGLPPMEGDELDEFRSPILEKYEREGSPYYSTARLWDDGIIDPRDTRDVLGLCLASARNAPLPEGKYGIFRM
;
A
#
# COMPACT_ATOMS: atom_id res chain seq x y z
N MET A 1 13.16 1.70 -28.87
CA MET A 1 13.20 0.53 -27.96
C MET A 1 12.72 -0.69 -28.73
N ASP A 2 13.40 -1.81 -28.58
CA ASP A 2 13.03 -3.03 -29.27
C ASP A 2 11.91 -3.75 -28.54
N ARG A 3 11.08 -4.48 -29.31
CA ARG A 3 10.02 -5.29 -28.73
C ARG A 3 10.63 -6.57 -28.15
N LEU A 4 10.32 -6.87 -26.89
CA LEU A 4 10.71 -8.13 -26.25
C LEU A 4 10.01 -9.30 -26.96
N PRO A 5 10.73 -10.37 -27.31
CA PRO A 5 10.11 -11.60 -27.80
C PRO A 5 9.41 -12.33 -26.64
N THR A 6 8.41 -13.16 -26.95
CA THR A 6 7.85 -14.11 -26.00
C THR A 6 8.23 -15.54 -26.36
N ARG A 7 8.44 -16.36 -25.33
CA ARG A 7 8.68 -17.81 -25.46
C ARG A 7 7.51 -18.64 -24.90
N VAL A 8 6.40 -17.98 -24.60
CA VAL A 8 5.21 -18.65 -24.05
C VAL A 8 4.68 -19.71 -25.02
N ASN A 9 4.55 -20.92 -24.52
CA ASN A 9 3.87 -22.01 -25.21
C ASN A 9 2.56 -22.33 -24.47
N LYS A 10 1.44 -21.84 -24.99
CA LYS A 10 0.10 -22.09 -24.38
C LYS A 10 -0.35 -23.55 -24.48
N ALA A 11 0.30 -24.38 -25.30
CA ALA A 11 0.03 -25.81 -25.42
C ALA A 11 0.80 -26.66 -24.38
N ASP A 12 1.69 -26.05 -23.60
CA ASP A 12 2.42 -26.72 -22.52
C ASP A 12 1.44 -27.08 -21.39
N PRO A 13 1.37 -28.36 -20.95
CA PRO A 13 0.56 -28.76 -19.80
C PRO A 13 0.87 -27.97 -18.52
N ASP A 14 2.14 -27.63 -18.29
CA ASP A 14 2.56 -26.84 -17.15
C ASP A 14 2.00 -25.42 -17.19
N PHE A 15 1.87 -24.83 -18.38
CA PHE A 15 1.22 -23.53 -18.55
C PHE A 15 -0.24 -23.57 -18.09
N SER A 16 -0.98 -24.60 -18.51
CA SER A 16 -2.38 -24.77 -18.15
C SER A 16 -2.55 -25.01 -16.64
N ALA A 17 -1.71 -25.86 -16.04
CA ALA A 17 -1.74 -26.14 -14.61
C ALA A 17 -1.43 -24.89 -13.77
N ARG A 18 -0.42 -24.10 -14.17
CA ARG A 18 -0.09 -22.82 -13.53
C ARG A 18 -1.23 -21.81 -13.63
N ARG A 19 -1.86 -21.74 -14.83
CA ARG A 19 -3.00 -20.85 -15.06
C ARG A 19 -4.18 -21.20 -14.13
N GLU A 20 -4.51 -22.46 -14.00
CA GLU A 20 -5.57 -22.92 -13.10
C GLU A 20 -5.25 -22.58 -11.64
N HIS A 21 -4.03 -22.86 -11.19
CA HIS A 21 -3.57 -22.50 -9.85
C HIS A 21 -3.68 -21.00 -9.59
N ASN A 22 -3.17 -20.14 -10.49
CA ASN A 22 -3.20 -18.70 -10.29
C ASN A 22 -4.63 -18.13 -10.34
N LEU A 23 -5.52 -18.72 -11.15
CA LEU A 23 -6.95 -18.37 -11.13
C LEU A 23 -7.58 -18.67 -9.76
N SER A 24 -7.24 -19.80 -9.14
CA SER A 24 -7.75 -20.13 -7.79
C SER A 24 -7.28 -19.15 -6.73
N LEU A 25 -6.03 -18.66 -6.83
CA LEU A 25 -5.52 -17.62 -5.94
C LEU A 25 -6.25 -16.28 -6.14
N ILE A 26 -6.58 -15.93 -7.38
CA ILE A 26 -7.34 -14.71 -7.69
C ILE A 26 -8.78 -14.83 -7.18
N GLU A 27 -9.41 -15.99 -7.32
CA GLU A 27 -10.75 -16.22 -6.77
C GLU A 27 -10.76 -16.05 -5.26
N THR A 28 -9.78 -16.64 -4.55
CA THR A 28 -9.59 -16.43 -3.11
C THR A 28 -9.42 -14.95 -2.76
N LEU A 29 -8.67 -14.20 -3.56
CA LEU A 29 -8.52 -12.74 -3.36
C LEU A 29 -9.86 -12.03 -3.50
N ARG A 30 -10.64 -12.34 -4.54
CA ARG A 30 -11.95 -11.73 -4.79
C ARG A 30 -12.93 -12.01 -3.67
N GLU A 31 -13.03 -13.27 -3.24
CA GLU A 31 -13.87 -13.66 -2.09
C GLU A 31 -13.55 -12.85 -0.84
N ARG A 32 -12.26 -12.67 -0.53
CA ARG A 32 -11.81 -11.89 0.63
C ARG A 32 -12.11 -10.39 0.48
N LEU A 33 -11.93 -9.84 -0.72
CA LEU A 33 -12.30 -8.46 -1.02
C LEU A 33 -13.82 -8.24 -0.92
N ASP A 34 -14.63 -9.17 -1.37
CA ASP A 34 -16.09 -9.13 -1.26
C ASP A 34 -16.52 -9.12 0.21
N VAL A 35 -15.91 -9.95 1.05
CA VAL A 35 -16.20 -9.97 2.49
C VAL A 35 -15.96 -8.59 3.12
N VAL A 36 -14.79 -7.98 2.87
CA VAL A 36 -14.47 -6.68 3.49
C VAL A 36 -15.24 -5.51 2.86
N SER A 37 -15.69 -5.64 1.62
CA SER A 37 -16.51 -4.62 0.94
C SER A 37 -17.89 -4.46 1.58
N ASN A 38 -18.40 -5.51 2.24
CA ASN A 38 -19.66 -5.50 2.97
C ASN A 38 -19.57 -4.80 4.36
N GLY A 39 -18.44 -4.16 4.65
CA GLY A 39 -18.24 -3.39 5.88
C GLY A 39 -18.44 -4.23 7.15
N GLY A 40 -19.23 -3.75 8.09
CA GLY A 40 -19.52 -4.44 9.36
C GLY A 40 -20.56 -5.58 9.25
N GLY A 41 -21.02 -5.90 8.02
CA GLY A 41 -22.03 -6.91 7.73
C GLY A 41 -23.47 -6.40 7.76
N GLU A 42 -24.41 -7.22 7.27
CA GLU A 42 -25.80 -6.84 6.97
C GLU A 42 -26.51 -6.07 8.11
N LYS A 43 -26.40 -6.56 9.34
CA LYS A 43 -27.04 -5.93 10.51
C LYS A 43 -26.61 -4.48 10.71
N TYR A 44 -25.31 -4.21 10.59
CA TYR A 44 -24.75 -2.88 10.80
C TYR A 44 -24.99 -1.98 9.60
N VAL A 45 -24.92 -2.54 8.38
CA VAL A 45 -25.29 -1.86 7.14
C VAL A 45 -26.76 -1.43 7.17
N ALA A 46 -27.70 -2.34 7.51
CA ALA A 46 -29.12 -2.01 7.64
C ALA A 46 -29.38 -0.91 8.67
N ARG A 47 -28.71 -0.98 9.83
CA ARG A 47 -28.80 0.07 10.86
C ARG A 47 -28.27 1.42 10.36
N HIS A 48 -27.19 1.42 9.58
CA HIS A 48 -26.58 2.61 9.02
C HIS A 48 -27.51 3.27 7.99
N ARG A 49 -28.05 2.47 7.06
CA ARG A 49 -29.04 2.94 6.07
C ARG A 49 -30.36 3.41 6.71
N GLY A 50 -30.79 2.77 7.79
CA GLY A 50 -31.96 3.21 8.58
C GLY A 50 -31.83 4.60 9.22
N ARG A 51 -30.63 5.18 9.21
CA ARG A 51 -30.33 6.56 9.60
C ARG A 51 -30.16 7.49 8.40
N ASN A 52 -30.60 7.07 7.22
CA ASN A 52 -30.43 7.79 5.95
C ASN A 52 -28.96 8.11 5.61
N LYS A 53 -28.03 7.20 5.94
CA LYS A 53 -26.60 7.36 5.68
C LYS A 53 -26.12 6.44 4.56
N MET A 54 -25.27 6.97 3.68
CA MET A 54 -24.59 6.22 2.63
C MET A 54 -23.40 5.44 3.21
N LEU A 55 -23.03 4.32 2.58
CA LEU A 55 -21.81 3.60 2.91
C LEU A 55 -20.57 4.38 2.47
N ALA A 56 -19.43 4.11 3.09
CA ALA A 56 -18.18 4.84 2.80
C ALA A 56 -17.78 4.79 1.31
N ARG A 57 -17.88 3.62 0.66
CA ARG A 57 -17.59 3.47 -0.78
C ARG A 57 -18.59 4.19 -1.67
N GLU A 58 -19.87 4.18 -1.31
CA GLU A 58 -20.92 4.92 -2.04
C GLU A 58 -20.70 6.44 -1.97
N ARG A 59 -20.22 6.96 -0.83
CA ARG A 59 -19.85 8.37 -0.67
C ARG A 59 -18.70 8.75 -1.63
N ILE A 60 -17.66 7.92 -1.69
CA ILE A 60 -16.52 8.14 -2.59
C ILE A 60 -16.97 8.08 -4.06
N GLU A 61 -17.75 7.07 -4.44
CA GLU A 61 -18.27 6.91 -5.81
C GLU A 61 -19.04 8.13 -6.29
N ARG A 62 -19.79 8.80 -5.39
CA ARG A 62 -20.52 10.04 -5.74
C ARG A 62 -19.67 11.28 -5.84
N ILE A 63 -18.46 11.26 -5.27
CA ILE A 63 -17.53 12.41 -5.33
C ILE A 63 -16.62 12.30 -6.54
N ILE A 64 -16.12 11.13 -6.88
CA ILE A 64 -15.21 10.95 -8.02
C ILE A 64 -15.89 11.25 -9.35
N ASP A 65 -15.09 11.56 -10.35
CA ASP A 65 -15.60 11.84 -11.70
C ASP A 65 -16.17 10.56 -12.32
N PRO A 66 -17.37 10.63 -12.95
CA PRO A 66 -18.00 9.46 -13.54
C PRO A 66 -17.09 8.76 -14.56
N GLY A 67 -16.99 7.45 -14.45
CA GLY A 67 -16.20 6.62 -15.38
C GLY A 67 -14.69 6.67 -15.12
N THR A 68 -14.24 7.32 -14.05
CA THR A 68 -12.83 7.27 -13.63
C THR A 68 -12.58 6.14 -12.63
N ALA A 69 -11.33 5.66 -12.59
CA ALA A 69 -10.94 4.61 -11.66
C ALA A 69 -10.79 5.14 -10.23
N PHE A 70 -11.10 4.28 -9.26
CA PHE A 70 -10.74 4.48 -7.86
C PHE A 70 -9.69 3.43 -7.46
N LEU A 71 -8.47 3.87 -7.13
CA LEU A 71 -7.42 2.99 -6.63
C LEU A 71 -7.57 2.86 -5.12
N GLU A 72 -8.31 1.85 -4.65
CA GLU A 72 -8.46 1.58 -3.22
C GLU A 72 -7.15 1.03 -2.64
N LEU A 73 -6.65 1.63 -1.57
CA LEU A 73 -5.42 1.26 -0.88
C LEU A 73 -5.73 0.42 0.36
N SER A 74 -5.02 -0.70 0.50
CA SER A 74 -5.07 -1.59 1.65
C SER A 74 -6.50 -2.03 2.04
N PRO A 75 -7.33 -2.54 1.09
CA PRO A 75 -8.69 -2.96 1.40
C PRO A 75 -8.74 -4.10 2.43
N LEU A 76 -7.71 -4.96 2.47
CA LEU A 76 -7.57 -6.07 3.42
C LEU A 76 -6.79 -5.71 4.70
N ALA A 77 -6.59 -4.42 5.01
CA ALA A 77 -5.98 -4.01 6.27
C ALA A 77 -6.78 -4.56 7.46
N ALA A 78 -6.07 -5.05 8.48
CA ALA A 78 -6.62 -5.73 9.66
C ALA A 78 -7.41 -7.02 9.37
N TYR A 79 -7.27 -7.62 8.18
CA TYR A 79 -7.90 -8.90 7.84
C TYR A 79 -7.52 -9.97 8.87
N GLU A 80 -8.52 -10.66 9.42
CA GLU A 80 -8.37 -11.66 10.51
C GLU A 80 -7.78 -11.13 11.84
N LEU A 81 -7.41 -9.86 11.93
CA LEU A 81 -7.03 -9.25 13.20
C LEU A 81 -8.27 -8.86 14.00
N TYR A 82 -8.10 -8.72 15.33
CA TYR A 82 -9.19 -8.30 16.22
C TYR A 82 -10.44 -9.21 16.12
N ASP A 83 -10.23 -10.53 16.05
CA ASP A 83 -11.26 -11.56 15.85
C ASP A 83 -12.06 -11.36 14.53
N GLY A 84 -11.42 -10.87 13.48
CA GLY A 84 -12.06 -10.59 12.18
C GLY A 84 -13.12 -9.48 12.22
N ARG A 85 -13.07 -8.58 13.22
CA ARG A 85 -14.14 -7.60 13.44
C ARG A 85 -13.83 -6.19 12.92
N ALA A 86 -12.65 -5.95 12.38
CA ALA A 86 -12.21 -4.64 11.90
C ALA A 86 -11.89 -4.66 10.40
N HIS A 87 -12.88 -5.05 9.58
CA HIS A 87 -12.73 -5.10 8.13
C HIS A 87 -12.19 -3.77 7.57
N SER A 88 -11.24 -3.86 6.63
CA SER A 88 -10.55 -2.71 6.05
C SER A 88 -9.95 -1.74 7.10
N ALA A 89 -9.68 -2.24 8.33
CA ALA A 89 -9.32 -1.42 9.48
C ALA A 89 -10.34 -0.29 9.77
N GLY A 90 -11.62 -0.44 9.41
CA GLY A 90 -12.67 0.56 9.59
C GLY A 90 -12.52 1.82 8.72
N LEU A 91 -11.66 1.80 7.71
CA LEU A 91 -11.43 2.91 6.79
C LEU A 91 -11.43 2.44 5.32
N VAL A 92 -12.03 3.23 4.45
CA VAL A 92 -11.79 3.16 3.01
C VAL A 92 -10.82 4.27 2.64
N THR A 93 -9.66 3.91 2.09
CA THR A 93 -8.64 4.86 1.65
C THR A 93 -8.27 4.59 0.20
N GLY A 94 -8.01 5.61 -0.58
CA GLY A 94 -7.65 5.44 -1.98
C GLY A 94 -7.53 6.75 -2.74
N ILE A 95 -7.18 6.63 -4.01
CA ILE A 95 -7.00 7.76 -4.92
C ILE A 95 -8.08 7.71 -5.98
N GLY A 96 -8.77 8.84 -6.17
CA GLY A 96 -9.75 9.03 -7.22
C GLY A 96 -9.58 10.39 -7.89
N SER A 97 -10.24 10.59 -9.03
CA SER A 97 -10.26 11.86 -9.75
C SER A 97 -11.49 12.67 -9.38
N VAL A 98 -11.31 13.95 -9.08
CA VAL A 98 -12.39 14.91 -8.85
C VAL A 98 -12.07 16.18 -9.65
N HIS A 99 -12.93 16.53 -10.61
CA HIS A 99 -12.66 17.61 -11.59
C HIS A 99 -11.30 17.45 -12.31
N GLY A 100 -10.96 16.21 -12.67
CA GLY A 100 -9.69 15.87 -13.34
C GLY A 100 -8.45 15.97 -12.47
N ARG A 101 -8.60 16.13 -11.15
CA ARG A 101 -7.51 16.20 -10.17
C ARG A 101 -7.50 14.93 -9.33
N GLU A 102 -6.35 14.26 -9.20
CA GLU A 102 -6.20 13.17 -8.26
C GLU A 102 -6.23 13.71 -6.82
N VAL A 103 -7.07 13.08 -6.00
CA VAL A 103 -7.23 13.37 -4.58
C VAL A 103 -7.15 12.09 -3.77
N LEU A 104 -6.70 12.18 -2.54
CA LEU A 104 -6.70 11.06 -1.60
C LEU A 104 -7.93 11.12 -0.71
N PHE A 105 -8.64 10.00 -0.61
CA PHE A 105 -9.76 9.82 0.28
C PHE A 105 -9.36 9.07 1.55
N VAL A 106 -9.88 9.54 2.69
CA VAL A 106 -9.91 8.83 3.97
C VAL A 106 -11.35 8.83 4.47
N ALA A 107 -12.07 7.74 4.27
CA ALA A 107 -13.46 7.62 4.64
C ALA A 107 -13.66 6.63 5.80
N ASN A 108 -14.25 7.08 6.89
CA ASN A 108 -14.63 6.19 8.00
C ASN A 108 -15.77 5.28 7.56
N ASP A 109 -15.66 3.99 7.83
CA ASP A 109 -16.77 3.05 7.75
C ASP A 109 -17.40 2.84 9.13
N ALA A 110 -18.43 3.61 9.42
CA ALA A 110 -19.13 3.52 10.70
C ALA A 110 -19.91 2.21 10.89
N THR A 111 -20.08 1.38 9.85
CA THR A 111 -20.63 0.03 9.98
C THR A 111 -19.65 -0.90 10.68
N VAL A 112 -18.35 -0.60 10.59
CA VAL A 112 -17.27 -1.32 11.27
C VAL A 112 -17.01 -0.68 12.63
N LYS A 113 -17.49 -1.32 13.69
CA LYS A 113 -17.28 -0.88 15.10
C LYS A 113 -17.63 0.59 15.37
N GLY A 114 -18.62 1.15 14.67
CA GLY A 114 -19.04 2.54 14.84
C GLY A 114 -17.97 3.55 14.42
N GLY A 115 -17.05 3.20 13.52
CA GLY A 115 -15.95 4.06 13.11
C GLY A 115 -14.86 4.25 14.18
N SER A 116 -14.76 3.34 15.16
CA SER A 116 -13.72 3.40 16.20
C SER A 116 -12.34 3.08 15.62
N TYR A 117 -11.32 3.78 16.11
CA TYR A 117 -9.92 3.61 15.69
C TYR A 117 -9.22 2.54 16.53
N TYR A 118 -8.91 1.43 15.91
CA TYR A 118 -8.01 0.39 16.37
C TYR A 118 -6.55 0.73 15.98
N PRO A 119 -5.53 0.03 16.49
CA PRO A 119 -4.15 0.29 16.08
C PRO A 119 -3.93 0.25 14.56
N MET A 120 -4.54 -0.72 13.86
CA MET A 120 -4.46 -0.79 12.39
C MET A 120 -5.24 0.33 11.69
N THR A 121 -6.30 0.85 12.29
CA THR A 121 -7.03 2.02 11.77
C THR A 121 -6.13 3.25 11.76
N VAL A 122 -5.44 3.50 12.88
CA VAL A 122 -4.46 4.59 12.99
C VAL A 122 -3.34 4.43 11.97
N LYS A 123 -2.76 3.24 11.87
CA LYS A 123 -1.68 2.94 10.92
C LYS A 123 -2.13 3.15 9.47
N LYS A 124 -3.36 2.74 9.11
CA LYS A 124 -3.93 2.94 7.78
C LYS A 124 -4.16 4.42 7.46
N HIS A 125 -4.69 5.18 8.41
CA HIS A 125 -4.88 6.63 8.25
C HIS A 125 -3.54 7.34 8.03
N ILE A 126 -2.54 7.06 8.86
CA ILE A 126 -1.19 7.62 8.72
C ILE A 126 -0.57 7.23 7.36
N ARG A 127 -0.75 5.98 6.90
CA ARG A 127 -0.28 5.56 5.58
C ARG A 127 -0.95 6.34 4.45
N ALA A 128 -2.26 6.54 4.53
CA ALA A 128 -3.00 7.35 3.56
C ALA A 128 -2.45 8.79 3.50
N GLN A 129 -2.23 9.41 4.66
CA GLN A 129 -1.61 10.74 4.73
C GLN A 129 -0.17 10.75 4.19
N THR A 130 0.62 9.69 4.41
CA THR A 130 1.96 9.55 3.83
C THR A 130 1.88 9.52 2.30
N VAL A 131 0.96 8.75 1.73
CA VAL A 131 0.72 8.71 0.27
C VAL A 131 0.33 10.08 -0.26
N ALA A 132 -0.57 10.78 0.44
CA ALA A 132 -0.99 12.13 0.05
C ALA A 132 0.17 13.13 0.09
N HIS A 133 0.94 13.11 1.16
CA HIS A 133 2.08 14.01 1.35
C HIS A 133 3.16 13.79 0.30
N GLU A 134 3.57 12.54 0.11
CA GLU A 134 4.61 12.20 -0.87
C GLU A 134 4.23 12.49 -2.32
N ASN A 135 2.93 12.42 -2.64
CA ASN A 135 2.42 12.66 -3.98
C ASN A 135 1.71 14.02 -4.12
N HIS A 136 1.73 14.89 -3.11
CA HIS A 136 1.06 16.20 -3.07
C HIS A 136 -0.42 16.13 -3.48
N LEU A 137 -1.16 15.15 -2.94
CA LEU A 137 -2.58 14.97 -3.23
C LEU A 137 -3.44 15.66 -2.18
N PRO A 138 -4.41 16.50 -2.56
CA PRO A 138 -5.42 17.00 -1.63
C PRO A 138 -6.06 15.82 -0.88
N CYS A 139 -6.26 15.98 0.44
CA CYS A 139 -6.91 14.97 1.28
C CYS A 139 -8.39 15.32 1.46
N ILE A 140 -9.26 14.33 1.22
CA ILE A 140 -10.69 14.41 1.50
C ILE A 140 -11.01 13.42 2.61
N TYR A 141 -11.39 13.95 3.78
CA TYR A 141 -11.79 13.18 4.96
C TYR A 141 -13.32 13.11 5.01
N LEU A 142 -13.88 11.91 4.85
CA LEU A 142 -15.31 11.63 5.03
C LEU A 142 -15.52 11.06 6.42
N VAL A 143 -15.81 11.94 7.36
CA VAL A 143 -15.72 11.64 8.79
C VAL A 143 -17.03 11.09 9.36
N ASP A 144 -16.95 9.92 9.97
CA ASP A 144 -18.02 9.25 10.70
C ASP A 144 -17.37 8.34 11.76
N SER A 145 -16.74 8.98 12.78
CA SER A 145 -15.80 8.35 13.69
C SER A 145 -16.30 8.31 15.13
N GLY A 146 -16.23 7.13 15.74
CA GLY A 146 -16.45 6.93 17.17
C GLY A 146 -15.26 7.28 18.07
N GLY A 147 -14.14 7.79 17.52
CA GLY A 147 -12.92 8.08 18.26
C GLY A 147 -12.05 6.85 18.53
N ALA A 148 -11.12 6.94 19.48
CA ALA A 148 -10.20 5.85 19.80
C ALA A 148 -10.91 4.66 20.46
N PHE A 149 -10.50 3.43 20.13
CA PHE A 149 -10.96 2.22 20.78
C PHE A 149 -10.32 2.11 22.17
N LEU A 150 -11.04 2.54 23.20
CA LEU A 150 -10.52 2.69 24.56
C LEU A 150 -9.86 1.44 25.17
N PRO A 151 -10.36 0.20 24.93
CA PRO A 151 -9.71 -0.99 25.46
C PRO A 151 -8.26 -1.21 24.98
N MET A 152 -7.85 -0.55 23.89
CA MET A 152 -6.48 -0.61 23.32
C MET A 152 -5.85 0.80 23.27
N GLN A 153 -6.18 1.68 24.24
CA GLN A 153 -5.76 3.07 24.24
C GLN A 153 -4.23 3.23 24.25
N ASP A 154 -3.51 2.33 24.87
CA ASP A 154 -2.04 2.27 24.93
C ASP A 154 -1.41 2.00 23.56
N GLU A 155 -2.11 1.32 22.65
CA GLU A 155 -1.65 1.04 21.28
C GLU A 155 -2.16 2.06 20.24
N VAL A 156 -2.99 3.04 20.63
CA VAL A 156 -3.53 4.04 19.70
C VAL A 156 -3.21 5.48 20.08
N PHE A 157 -2.79 5.78 21.33
CA PHE A 157 -2.68 7.15 21.83
C PHE A 157 -1.25 7.68 22.02
N PRO A 158 -0.32 7.03 22.78
CA PRO A 158 0.83 7.74 23.37
C PRO A 158 2.06 7.82 22.46
N ASP A 159 2.20 7.02 21.39
CA ASP A 159 3.43 6.89 20.63
C ASP A 159 3.44 7.69 19.33
N ILE A 160 4.63 7.81 18.72
CA ILE A 160 4.89 8.57 17.50
C ILE A 160 4.06 8.11 16.28
N GLY A 161 3.71 6.82 16.21
CA GLY A 161 2.87 6.22 15.18
C GLY A 161 1.39 6.17 15.54
N HIS A 162 0.95 6.88 16.57
CA HIS A 162 -0.39 6.84 17.11
C HIS A 162 -1.24 8.05 16.69
N PHE A 163 -2.39 8.21 17.30
CA PHE A 163 -3.45 9.14 16.90
C PHE A 163 -2.96 10.59 16.72
N GLY A 164 -2.09 11.08 17.62
CA GLY A 164 -1.52 12.42 17.52
C GLY A 164 -0.72 12.66 16.24
N ARG A 165 -0.19 11.60 15.61
CA ARG A 165 0.52 11.71 14.33
C ARG A 165 -0.40 12.12 13.19
N ILE A 166 -1.67 11.71 13.21
CA ILE A 166 -2.67 12.07 12.21
C ILE A 166 -2.83 13.59 12.16
N PHE A 167 -3.00 14.23 13.32
CA PHE A 167 -3.20 15.68 13.42
C PHE A 167 -1.94 16.47 13.05
N ARG A 168 -0.78 16.00 13.53
CA ARG A 168 0.49 16.59 13.14
C ARG A 168 0.72 16.53 11.62
N ASN A 169 0.42 15.40 10.99
CA ASN A 169 0.54 15.25 9.54
C ASN A 169 -0.40 16.19 8.81
N GLN A 170 -1.66 16.28 9.23
CA GLN A 170 -2.67 17.17 8.65
C GLN A 170 -2.19 18.64 8.67
N ALA A 171 -1.74 19.13 9.83
CA ALA A 171 -1.21 20.48 9.96
C ALA A 171 0.03 20.71 9.08
N LYS A 172 0.94 19.73 9.00
CA LYS A 172 2.14 19.84 8.17
C LYS A 172 1.81 19.85 6.69
N MET A 173 0.91 18.97 6.23
CA MET A 173 0.47 18.92 4.84
C MET A 173 -0.22 20.21 4.42
N SER A 174 -1.10 20.78 5.25
CA SER A 174 -1.69 22.10 4.99
C SER A 174 -0.59 23.18 4.87
N GLY A 175 0.38 23.19 5.80
CA GLY A 175 1.54 24.10 5.74
C GLY A 175 2.42 23.91 4.51
N ASP A 176 2.48 22.73 3.94
CA ASP A 176 3.20 22.40 2.70
C ASP A 176 2.35 22.67 1.43
N GLY A 177 1.14 23.27 1.60
CA GLY A 177 0.23 23.62 0.50
C GLY A 177 -0.56 22.45 -0.06
N ILE A 178 -0.68 21.36 0.70
CA ILE A 178 -1.52 20.20 0.34
C ILE A 178 -2.89 20.37 1.00
N PRO A 179 -3.96 20.65 0.24
CA PRO A 179 -5.27 20.95 0.79
C PRO A 179 -5.87 19.82 1.62
N GLN A 180 -6.52 20.18 2.72
CA GLN A 180 -7.19 19.29 3.67
C GLN A 180 -8.67 19.65 3.73
N VAL A 181 -9.55 18.78 3.24
CA VAL A 181 -11.00 19.01 3.17
C VAL A 181 -11.72 17.95 3.99
N ALA A 182 -12.62 18.33 4.88
CA ALA A 182 -13.40 17.39 5.66
C ALA A 182 -14.90 17.53 5.40
N ALA A 183 -15.61 16.41 5.33
CA ALA A 183 -17.07 16.35 5.39
C ALA A 183 -17.49 15.50 6.60
N VAL A 184 -18.19 16.09 7.52
CA VAL A 184 -18.70 15.46 8.75
C VAL A 184 -20.06 14.88 8.47
N LEU A 185 -20.10 13.57 8.20
CA LEU A 185 -21.26 12.81 7.75
C LEU A 185 -21.84 11.95 8.88
N GLY A 186 -21.30 12.09 10.06
CA GLY A 186 -21.70 11.35 11.23
C GLY A 186 -21.03 11.86 12.49
N SER A 187 -20.93 11.00 13.49
CA SER A 187 -20.28 11.35 14.75
C SER A 187 -18.81 11.68 14.53
N CYS A 188 -18.33 12.70 15.22
CA CYS A 188 -16.94 13.11 15.25
C CYS A 188 -16.56 13.43 16.70
N THR A 189 -16.16 12.41 17.45
CA THR A 189 -16.04 12.47 18.91
C THR A 189 -14.59 12.41 19.37
N ALA A 190 -14.28 13.14 20.44
CA ALA A 190 -12.99 13.18 21.11
C ALA A 190 -11.84 13.54 20.14
N GLY A 191 -10.80 12.71 20.05
CA GLY A 191 -9.70 12.95 19.10
C GLY A 191 -10.13 13.07 17.64
N GLY A 192 -11.21 12.38 17.23
CA GLY A 192 -11.76 12.51 15.88
C GLY A 192 -12.24 13.90 15.53
N ALA A 193 -12.65 14.72 16.52
CA ALA A 193 -13.11 16.09 16.32
C ALA A 193 -12.02 17.02 15.75
N TYR A 194 -10.75 16.68 15.93
CA TYR A 194 -9.66 17.47 15.37
C TYR A 194 -9.50 17.29 13.86
N VAL A 195 -9.96 16.19 13.26
CA VAL A 195 -9.85 16.00 11.80
C VAL A 195 -10.58 17.12 11.05
N PRO A 196 -11.89 17.39 11.25
CA PRO A 196 -12.53 18.53 10.60
C PRO A 196 -12.03 19.88 11.13
N ALA A 197 -11.77 20.03 12.42
CA ALA A 197 -11.36 21.29 13.02
C ALA A 197 -9.95 21.77 12.57
N MET A 198 -9.13 20.88 12.01
CA MET A 198 -7.80 21.18 11.47
C MET A 198 -7.76 21.08 9.94
N SER A 199 -8.87 20.83 9.28
CA SER A 199 -8.99 20.91 7.83
C SER A 199 -9.00 22.36 7.36
N ASP A 200 -8.56 22.61 6.12
CA ASP A 200 -8.57 23.95 5.53
C ASP A 200 -10.00 24.41 5.25
N GLU A 201 -10.86 23.46 4.86
CA GLU A 201 -12.32 23.66 4.75
C GLU A 201 -13.07 22.44 5.30
N SER A 202 -14.17 22.70 6.00
CA SER A 202 -15.02 21.67 6.60
C SER A 202 -16.50 21.86 6.32
N ILE A 203 -17.18 20.76 6.03
CA ILE A 203 -18.59 20.67 5.72
C ILE A 203 -19.26 19.82 6.79
N ILE A 204 -20.43 20.21 7.32
CA ILE A 204 -21.16 19.41 8.30
C ILE A 204 -22.59 19.17 7.85
N VAL A 205 -23.08 17.93 7.98
CA VAL A 205 -24.44 17.54 7.63
C VAL A 205 -25.38 17.70 8.82
N LYS A 206 -26.48 18.41 8.62
CA LYS A 206 -27.55 18.57 9.58
C LYS A 206 -28.11 17.24 10.08
N GLY A 207 -28.31 17.13 11.38
CA GLY A 207 -28.96 15.99 12.04
C GLY A 207 -28.13 14.70 12.09
N ASN A 208 -27.13 14.54 11.24
CA ASN A 208 -26.21 13.40 11.23
C ASN A 208 -24.80 13.76 11.70
N GLY A 209 -24.28 14.90 11.21
CA GLY A 209 -22.94 15.37 11.54
C GLY A 209 -22.88 15.99 12.93
N THR A 210 -21.93 15.55 13.76
CA THR A 210 -21.67 16.19 15.05
C THR A 210 -20.18 16.24 15.35
N ILE A 211 -19.72 17.36 15.92
CA ILE A 211 -18.33 17.56 16.34
C ILE A 211 -18.30 17.97 17.80
N PHE A 212 -17.69 17.17 18.67
CA PHE A 212 -17.47 17.54 20.07
C PHE A 212 -16.31 16.76 20.69
N LEU A 213 -15.58 17.40 21.60
CA LEU A 213 -14.49 16.75 22.36
C LEU A 213 -15.05 15.79 23.41
N ALA A 214 -16.19 16.13 24.01
CA ALA A 214 -16.90 15.32 25.01
C ALA A 214 -18.36 15.17 24.57
N GLY A 215 -18.81 13.94 24.35
CA GLY A 215 -20.21 13.68 23.98
C GLY A 215 -21.18 13.91 25.12
N PRO A 216 -22.49 13.97 24.84
CA PRO A 216 -23.53 14.26 25.84
C PRO A 216 -23.46 13.45 27.15
N PRO A 217 -23.12 12.12 27.14
CA PRO A 217 -22.97 11.37 28.37
C PRO A 217 -21.84 11.87 29.27
N LEU A 218 -20.71 12.29 28.65
CA LEU A 218 -19.54 12.79 29.38
C LEU A 218 -19.80 14.20 29.91
N VAL A 219 -20.49 15.07 29.16
CA VAL A 219 -20.90 16.40 29.59
C VAL A 219 -21.81 16.26 30.81
N LYS A 220 -22.83 15.38 30.76
CA LYS A 220 -23.70 15.12 31.88
C LYS A 220 -22.96 14.64 33.13
N ALA A 221 -21.99 13.75 32.96
CA ALA A 221 -21.18 13.24 34.07
C ALA A 221 -20.28 14.31 34.69
N ALA A 222 -19.73 15.21 33.86
CA ALA A 222 -18.76 16.22 34.29
C ALA A 222 -19.41 17.48 34.87
N THR A 223 -20.51 17.93 34.29
CA THR A 223 -21.16 19.22 34.62
C THR A 223 -22.60 19.10 35.15
N GLY A 224 -23.23 17.93 35.01
CA GLY A 224 -24.65 17.72 35.29
C GLY A 224 -25.59 18.20 34.18
N GLU A 225 -25.07 18.85 33.15
CA GLU A 225 -25.86 19.40 32.05
C GLU A 225 -26.42 18.28 31.16
N VAL A 226 -27.69 18.40 30.77
CA VAL A 226 -28.38 17.47 29.89
C VAL A 226 -28.59 18.15 28.54
N VAL A 227 -27.84 17.72 27.54
CA VAL A 227 -27.88 18.26 26.18
C VAL A 227 -28.02 17.13 25.17
N THR A 228 -28.64 17.41 24.02
CA THR A 228 -28.64 16.52 22.87
C THR A 228 -27.33 16.66 22.08
N ALA A 229 -27.00 15.69 21.21
CA ALA A 229 -25.82 15.77 20.36
C ALA A 229 -25.90 16.96 19.40
N GLU A 230 -27.09 17.28 18.87
CA GLU A 230 -27.33 18.42 17.97
C GLU A 230 -27.13 19.76 18.66
N GLU A 231 -27.65 19.90 19.89
CA GLU A 231 -27.47 21.12 20.71
C GLU A 231 -26.03 21.31 21.18
N LEU A 232 -25.28 20.21 21.38
CA LEU A 232 -23.90 20.28 21.85
C LEU A 232 -22.92 20.59 20.74
N GLY A 233 -23.10 20.00 19.56
CA GLY A 233 -22.12 20.11 18.48
C GLY A 233 -22.67 19.69 17.12
N GLY A 234 -23.93 20.01 16.84
CA GLY A 234 -24.55 19.80 15.52
C GLY A 234 -24.20 20.88 14.49
N ALA A 235 -24.77 20.74 13.32
CA ALA A 235 -24.44 21.57 12.17
C ALA A 235 -24.72 23.07 12.40
N GLU A 236 -25.86 23.40 12.99
CA GLU A 236 -26.24 24.78 13.29
C GLU A 236 -25.29 25.43 14.32
N VAL A 237 -24.88 24.70 15.34
CA VAL A 237 -23.94 25.20 16.36
C VAL A 237 -22.59 25.53 15.71
N HIS A 238 -22.08 24.67 14.83
CA HIS A 238 -20.74 24.81 14.30
C HIS A 238 -20.64 25.75 13.11
N THR A 239 -21.72 25.97 12.37
CA THR A 239 -21.71 26.92 11.25
C THR A 239 -22.15 28.34 11.63
N VAL A 240 -22.91 28.50 12.74
CA VAL A 240 -23.44 29.82 13.15
C VAL A 240 -22.76 30.38 14.40
N GLN A 241 -22.49 29.52 15.41
CA GLN A 241 -22.03 29.99 16.71
C GLN A 241 -20.53 29.85 16.92
N SER A 242 -19.98 28.63 16.69
CA SER A 242 -18.58 28.34 16.99
C SER A 242 -17.63 28.58 15.81
N GLY A 243 -18.13 28.52 14.58
CA GLY A 243 -17.31 28.64 13.38
C GLY A 243 -16.34 27.47 13.16
N VAL A 244 -16.58 26.31 13.76
CA VAL A 244 -15.73 25.11 13.57
C VAL A 244 -15.96 24.48 12.19
N ALA A 245 -17.16 24.58 11.64
CA ALA A 245 -17.47 24.16 10.28
C ALA A 245 -17.79 25.37 9.40
N ASP A 246 -17.31 25.34 8.15
CA ASP A 246 -17.45 26.45 7.20
C ASP A 246 -18.74 26.36 6.39
N HIS A 247 -19.20 25.13 6.11
CA HIS A 247 -20.33 24.87 5.23
C HIS A 247 -21.38 24.00 5.91
N PHE A 248 -22.63 24.43 5.85
CA PHE A 248 -23.79 23.70 6.30
C PHE A 248 -24.43 22.94 5.13
N ALA A 249 -24.65 21.65 5.28
CA ALA A 249 -25.35 20.83 4.30
C ALA A 249 -26.64 20.24 4.89
N GLU A 250 -27.75 20.32 4.16
CA GLU A 250 -29.04 19.75 4.58
C GLU A 250 -29.02 18.22 4.61
N ASP A 251 -28.25 17.57 3.74
CA ASP A 251 -28.10 16.11 3.66
C ASP A 251 -26.72 15.70 3.14
N GLU A 252 -26.46 14.37 3.13
CA GLU A 252 -25.19 13.82 2.64
C GLU A 252 -24.96 14.12 1.17
N SER A 253 -25.99 14.11 0.32
CA SER A 253 -25.83 14.36 -1.13
C SER A 253 -25.37 15.77 -1.39
N GLU A 254 -25.90 16.73 -0.64
CA GLU A 254 -25.45 18.12 -0.70
C GLU A 254 -24.01 18.27 -0.20
N ALA A 255 -23.65 17.63 0.91
CA ALA A 255 -22.30 17.65 1.44
C ALA A 255 -21.27 17.12 0.43
N LEU A 256 -21.58 15.98 -0.24
CA LEU A 256 -20.69 15.41 -1.26
C LEU A 256 -20.56 16.33 -2.48
N ARG A 257 -21.62 17.03 -2.88
CA ARG A 257 -21.57 18.06 -3.92
C ARG A 257 -20.69 19.25 -3.49
N MET A 258 -20.79 19.68 -2.24
CA MET A 258 -19.95 20.74 -1.69
C MET A 258 -18.48 20.34 -1.66
N VAL A 259 -18.14 19.09 -1.31
CA VAL A 259 -16.76 18.57 -1.43
C VAL A 259 -16.24 18.75 -2.86
N ARG A 260 -17.02 18.40 -3.88
CA ARG A 260 -16.62 18.62 -5.28
C ARG A 260 -16.39 20.09 -5.58
N ASN A 261 -17.28 20.99 -5.12
CA ASN A 261 -17.12 22.43 -5.32
C ASN A 261 -15.84 22.97 -4.65
N VAL A 262 -15.51 22.49 -3.44
CA VAL A 262 -14.24 22.86 -2.78
C VAL A 262 -13.05 22.41 -3.62
N VAL A 263 -13.05 21.17 -4.13
CA VAL A 263 -11.95 20.68 -4.99
C VAL A 263 -11.83 21.49 -6.28
N GLU A 264 -12.94 21.92 -6.89
CA GLU A 264 -12.95 22.79 -8.07
C GLU A 264 -12.25 24.13 -7.79
N ASN A 265 -12.38 24.65 -6.57
CA ASN A 265 -11.84 25.95 -6.15
C ASN A 265 -10.39 25.90 -5.60
N LEU A 266 -9.73 24.74 -5.56
CA LEU A 266 -8.36 24.60 -5.04
C LEU A 266 -7.27 25.29 -5.87
N GLY A 267 -7.64 26.01 -6.93
CA GLY A 267 -6.70 26.69 -7.80
C GLY A 267 -6.00 25.76 -8.80
N PRO A 268 -5.03 26.27 -9.59
CA PRO A 268 -4.41 25.51 -10.66
C PRO A 268 -3.56 24.36 -10.12
N ARG A 269 -3.62 23.22 -10.83
CA ARG A 269 -2.77 22.05 -10.58
C ARG A 269 -1.42 22.23 -11.26
N THR A 270 -0.33 22.03 -10.53
CA THR A 270 1.01 22.00 -11.10
C THR A 270 1.50 20.55 -11.13
N LEU A 271 1.78 20.05 -12.34
CA LEU A 271 2.35 18.71 -12.52
C LEU A 271 3.86 18.80 -12.73
N ALA A 272 4.61 17.91 -12.08
CA ALA A 272 6.02 17.76 -12.34
C ALA A 272 6.26 17.42 -13.83
N PRO A 273 7.30 18.02 -14.46
CA PRO A 273 7.67 17.65 -15.82
C PRO A 273 7.94 16.14 -15.90
N ALA A 274 7.38 15.49 -16.91
CA ALA A 274 7.62 14.06 -17.14
C ALA A 274 7.67 13.80 -18.64
N ALA A 275 8.55 12.87 -19.03
CA ALA A 275 8.56 12.38 -20.39
C ALA A 275 7.36 11.43 -20.57
N THR A 276 6.37 11.90 -21.31
CA THR A 276 5.17 11.12 -21.67
C THR A 276 5.03 10.98 -23.17
N GLN A 277 4.42 9.90 -23.58
CA GLN A 277 4.04 9.65 -24.98
C GLN A 277 2.60 9.12 -25.02
N GLU A 278 2.04 8.96 -26.21
CA GLU A 278 0.74 8.31 -26.36
C GLU A 278 0.80 6.87 -25.84
N PRO A 279 -0.11 6.46 -24.95
CA PRO A 279 -0.15 5.10 -24.43
C PRO A 279 -0.38 4.07 -25.53
N GLU A 280 0.35 2.96 -25.46
CA GLU A 280 0.18 1.82 -26.38
C GLU A 280 -0.04 0.55 -25.55
N PRO A 281 -1.06 -0.29 -25.86
CA PRO A 281 -1.23 -1.56 -25.16
C PRO A 281 -0.02 -2.47 -25.38
N PRO A 282 0.28 -3.38 -24.42
CA PRO A 282 1.29 -4.41 -24.64
C PRO A 282 0.99 -5.23 -25.89
N ALA A 283 2.04 -5.65 -26.61
CA ALA A 283 1.88 -6.48 -27.80
C ALA A 283 1.62 -7.97 -27.46
N HIS A 284 1.92 -8.36 -26.22
CA HIS A 284 1.68 -9.70 -25.69
C HIS A 284 0.48 -9.70 -24.75
N ASP A 285 -0.28 -10.80 -24.78
CA ASP A 285 -1.52 -10.97 -24.02
C ASP A 285 -1.23 -11.00 -22.52
N VAL A 286 -1.88 -10.12 -21.76
CA VAL A 286 -1.74 -10.04 -20.30
C VAL A 286 -2.25 -11.30 -19.58
N GLU A 287 -3.22 -12.01 -20.17
CA GLU A 287 -3.75 -13.28 -19.64
C GLU A 287 -2.65 -14.36 -19.53
N ASP A 288 -1.60 -14.26 -20.32
CA ASP A 288 -0.48 -15.19 -20.26
C ASP A 288 0.26 -15.15 -18.92
N LEU A 289 0.19 -14.05 -18.18
CA LEU A 289 0.81 -13.95 -16.84
C LEU A 289 0.38 -15.10 -15.94
N LEU A 290 -0.88 -15.52 -16.03
CA LEU A 290 -1.42 -16.59 -15.20
C LEU A 290 -0.76 -17.94 -15.44
N GLY A 291 -0.33 -18.22 -16.68
CA GLY A 291 0.38 -19.45 -17.02
C GLY A 291 1.91 -19.33 -16.89
N LEU A 292 2.43 -18.11 -16.78
CA LEU A 292 3.85 -17.82 -16.60
C LEU A 292 4.28 -17.87 -15.13
N ILE A 293 3.41 -17.43 -14.22
CA ILE A 293 3.72 -17.39 -12.78
C ILE A 293 3.79 -18.81 -12.24
N PRO A 294 4.94 -19.25 -11.70
CA PRO A 294 5.06 -20.57 -11.12
C PRO A 294 4.13 -20.78 -9.92
N SER A 295 3.69 -22.02 -9.73
CA SER A 295 2.94 -22.42 -8.53
C SER A 295 3.80 -22.54 -7.27
N ASP A 296 5.11 -22.52 -7.42
CA ASP A 296 6.08 -22.54 -6.34
C ASP A 296 7.16 -21.46 -6.55
N ASN A 297 7.80 -21.04 -5.45
CA ASN A 297 8.84 -19.99 -5.49
C ASN A 297 10.24 -20.51 -5.89
N ARG A 298 10.37 -21.77 -6.29
CA ARG A 298 11.65 -22.39 -6.69
C ARG A 298 11.82 -22.42 -8.21
N THR A 299 10.71 -22.50 -8.93
CA THR A 299 10.70 -22.52 -10.39
C THR A 299 11.08 -21.12 -10.92
N PRO A 300 12.16 -21.00 -11.69
CA PRO A 300 12.57 -19.71 -12.23
C PRO A 300 11.58 -19.22 -13.31
N ILE A 301 11.41 -17.92 -13.39
CA ILE A 301 10.71 -17.23 -14.48
C ILE A 301 11.65 -16.19 -15.10
N ASP A 302 11.68 -16.10 -16.41
CA ASP A 302 12.33 -14.95 -17.07
C ASP A 302 11.46 -13.72 -16.89
N VAL A 303 11.90 -12.79 -16.07
CA VAL A 303 11.15 -11.59 -15.73
C VAL A 303 10.86 -10.70 -16.95
N ARG A 304 11.57 -10.88 -18.07
CA ARG A 304 11.28 -10.18 -19.33
C ARG A 304 9.89 -10.54 -19.87
N GLU A 305 9.42 -11.76 -19.60
CA GLU A 305 8.04 -12.15 -19.94
C GLU A 305 6.99 -11.34 -19.15
N ILE A 306 7.26 -11.03 -17.87
CA ILE A 306 6.41 -10.14 -17.07
C ILE A 306 6.49 -8.71 -17.64
N ILE A 307 7.71 -8.19 -17.82
CA ILE A 307 7.93 -6.83 -18.33
C ILE A 307 7.21 -6.63 -19.66
N SER A 308 7.27 -7.62 -20.58
CA SER A 308 6.66 -7.51 -21.90
C SER A 308 5.12 -7.41 -21.89
N ARG A 309 4.47 -7.78 -20.78
CA ARG A 309 3.01 -7.71 -20.60
C ARG A 309 2.54 -6.51 -19.78
N VAL A 310 3.49 -5.73 -19.30
CA VAL A 310 3.22 -4.52 -18.49
C VAL A 310 3.53 -3.25 -19.27
N VAL A 311 4.59 -3.27 -20.11
CA VAL A 311 5.08 -2.06 -20.77
C VAL A 311 4.45 -1.80 -22.13
N ASP A 312 4.39 -0.54 -22.53
CA ASP A 312 3.84 -0.07 -23.80
C ASP A 312 4.48 -0.76 -25.00
N GLY A 313 3.63 -1.35 -25.86
CA GLY A 313 4.04 -2.06 -27.07
C GLY A 313 5.02 -3.22 -26.83
N SER A 314 5.13 -3.70 -25.59
CA SER A 314 6.14 -4.68 -25.15
C SER A 314 7.57 -4.23 -25.44
N ARG A 315 7.83 -2.90 -25.48
CA ARG A 315 9.14 -2.32 -25.82
C ARG A 315 9.97 -2.07 -24.58
N PHE A 316 11.22 -2.53 -24.65
CA PHE A 316 12.15 -2.41 -23.54
C PHE A 316 13.57 -2.12 -24.06
N HIS A 317 14.25 -1.17 -23.44
CA HIS A 317 15.66 -0.90 -23.70
C HIS A 317 16.50 -1.41 -22.52
N GLU A 318 17.00 -2.64 -22.65
CA GLU A 318 17.76 -3.30 -21.58
C GLU A 318 19.14 -2.68 -21.40
N PHE A 319 19.45 -2.30 -20.17
CA PHE A 319 20.75 -1.75 -19.76
C PHE A 319 21.68 -2.88 -19.33
N LYS A 320 22.91 -2.90 -19.87
CA LYS A 320 23.93 -3.92 -19.56
C LYS A 320 23.39 -5.35 -19.64
N SER A 321 22.73 -5.70 -20.75
CA SER A 321 22.06 -7.00 -20.95
C SER A 321 22.99 -8.23 -20.80
N ARG A 322 24.32 -8.06 -20.97
CA ARG A 322 25.33 -9.12 -20.88
C ARG A 322 26.06 -9.14 -19.53
N TYR A 323 25.80 -8.23 -18.63
CA TYR A 323 26.46 -8.11 -17.31
C TYR A 323 25.44 -8.15 -16.19
N GLY A 324 25.71 -8.89 -15.09
CA GLY A 324 24.79 -9.03 -13.97
C GLY A 324 23.41 -9.51 -14.39
N THR A 325 23.35 -10.62 -15.13
CA THR A 325 22.16 -11.11 -15.84
C THR A 325 21.02 -11.59 -14.93
N THR A 326 21.28 -11.73 -13.63
CA THR A 326 20.27 -12.07 -12.63
C THR A 326 19.50 -10.85 -12.12
N LEU A 327 19.85 -9.64 -12.59
CA LEU A 327 19.10 -8.41 -12.41
C LEU A 327 18.88 -7.75 -13.77
N ILE A 328 17.63 -7.59 -14.17
CA ILE A 328 17.26 -6.92 -15.40
C ILE A 328 16.98 -5.45 -15.10
N CYS A 329 17.70 -4.57 -15.76
CA CYS A 329 17.52 -3.12 -15.67
C CYS A 329 17.27 -2.56 -17.07
N GLY A 330 16.37 -1.60 -17.22
CA GLY A 330 16.14 -0.97 -18.52
C GLY A 330 15.02 0.06 -18.51
N PHE A 331 14.88 0.74 -19.64
CA PHE A 331 13.88 1.80 -19.83
C PHE A 331 12.68 1.28 -20.62
N ALA A 332 11.50 1.74 -20.24
CA ALA A 332 10.24 1.45 -20.91
C ALA A 332 9.26 2.62 -20.77
N HIS A 333 8.03 2.43 -21.25
CA HIS A 333 6.89 3.26 -20.94
C HIS A 333 5.75 2.41 -20.37
N ILE A 334 5.00 2.95 -19.44
CA ILE A 334 3.77 2.36 -18.89
C ILE A 334 2.69 3.43 -18.94
N HIS A 335 1.58 3.18 -19.64
CA HIS A 335 0.56 4.20 -19.92
C HIS A 335 1.15 5.53 -20.40
N GLY A 336 2.14 5.46 -21.30
CA GLY A 336 2.84 6.62 -21.83
C GLY A 336 3.89 7.24 -20.90
N HIS A 337 3.93 6.89 -19.61
CA HIS A 337 4.92 7.41 -18.67
C HIS A 337 6.25 6.67 -18.82
N LYS A 338 7.34 7.42 -19.00
CA LYS A 338 8.70 6.85 -19.06
C LYS A 338 9.11 6.35 -17.68
N VAL A 339 9.64 5.13 -17.61
CA VAL A 339 10.08 4.47 -16.38
C VAL A 339 11.41 3.77 -16.55
N GLY A 340 12.16 3.66 -15.45
CA GLY A 340 13.26 2.71 -15.29
C GLY A 340 12.75 1.48 -14.56
N ILE A 341 12.98 0.29 -15.10
CA ILE A 341 12.57 -0.98 -14.48
C ILE A 341 13.80 -1.67 -13.90
N VAL A 342 13.69 -2.12 -12.65
CA VAL A 342 14.68 -2.98 -11.96
C VAL A 342 13.96 -4.25 -11.53
N ALA A 343 14.33 -5.39 -12.11
CA ALA A 343 13.59 -6.62 -11.95
C ALA A 343 14.50 -7.81 -11.65
N ASN A 344 14.16 -8.62 -10.67
CA ASN A 344 14.93 -9.83 -10.36
C ASN A 344 14.72 -10.90 -11.43
N ASN A 345 15.82 -11.52 -11.83
CA ASN A 345 15.88 -12.68 -12.73
C ASN A 345 16.70 -13.81 -12.09
N GLY A 346 16.73 -13.87 -10.77
CA GLY A 346 17.49 -14.80 -9.96
C GLY A 346 18.12 -14.15 -8.73
N ILE A 347 19.08 -14.84 -8.12
CA ILE A 347 19.82 -14.41 -6.93
C ILE A 347 20.68 -13.17 -7.26
N LEU A 348 20.85 -12.26 -6.30
CA LEU A 348 21.73 -11.09 -6.45
C LEU A 348 23.18 -11.48 -6.19
N PHE A 349 24.03 -11.21 -7.20
CA PHE A 349 25.49 -11.28 -7.13
C PHE A 349 26.09 -9.89 -7.03
N SER A 350 27.41 -9.80 -6.81
CA SER A 350 28.14 -8.51 -6.77
C SER A 350 27.92 -7.69 -8.05
N GLU A 351 28.08 -8.31 -9.23
CA GLU A 351 27.87 -7.66 -10.52
C GLU A 351 26.43 -7.21 -10.74
N SER A 352 25.43 -7.98 -10.26
CA SER A 352 24.02 -7.58 -10.31
C SER A 352 23.77 -6.36 -9.45
N SER A 353 24.36 -6.31 -8.26
CA SER A 353 24.22 -5.20 -7.31
C SER A 353 24.85 -3.91 -7.86
N VAL A 354 26.05 -4.00 -8.42
CA VAL A 354 26.74 -2.84 -9.02
C VAL A 354 26.01 -2.35 -10.27
N LYS A 355 25.47 -3.27 -11.10
CA LYS A 355 24.61 -2.91 -12.24
C LYS A 355 23.37 -2.15 -11.78
N GLY A 356 22.69 -2.68 -10.75
CA GLY A 356 21.48 -2.05 -10.17
C GLY A 356 21.75 -0.67 -9.60
N ALA A 357 22.83 -0.52 -8.81
CA ALA A 357 23.23 0.78 -8.24
C ALA A 357 23.45 1.82 -9.35
N HIS A 358 24.25 1.49 -10.36
CA HIS A 358 24.51 2.38 -11.49
C HIS A 358 23.23 2.76 -12.25
N PHE A 359 22.31 1.81 -12.45
CA PHE A 359 21.06 2.09 -13.16
C PHE A 359 20.12 2.98 -12.35
N VAL A 360 20.04 2.77 -11.03
CA VAL A 360 19.23 3.60 -10.11
C VAL A 360 19.75 5.05 -10.10
N GLU A 361 21.07 5.24 -9.99
CA GLU A 361 21.69 6.57 -10.09
C GLU A 361 21.41 7.26 -11.42
N LEU A 362 21.50 6.50 -12.52
CA LEU A 362 21.21 7.00 -13.87
C LEU A 362 19.76 7.48 -14.00
N CYS A 363 18.81 6.74 -13.41
CA CYS A 363 17.40 7.15 -13.35
C CYS A 363 17.21 8.41 -12.48
N GLY A 364 17.87 8.46 -11.33
CA GLY A 364 17.85 9.65 -10.45
C GLY A 364 18.35 10.90 -11.17
N GLN A 365 19.50 10.81 -11.83
CA GLN A 365 20.07 11.94 -12.58
C GLN A 365 19.16 12.42 -13.73
N ARG A 366 18.38 11.52 -14.32
CA ARG A 366 17.49 11.81 -15.46
C ARG A 366 16.06 12.14 -15.05
N GLY A 367 15.73 12.13 -13.75
CA GLY A 367 14.38 12.35 -13.25
C GLY A 367 13.38 11.27 -13.71
N ILE A 368 13.82 10.02 -13.91
CA ILE A 368 13.00 8.91 -14.40
C ILE A 368 12.51 8.08 -13.22
N PRO A 369 11.19 7.95 -12.99
CA PRO A 369 10.62 7.10 -11.95
C PRO A 369 11.07 5.64 -12.10
N LEU A 370 11.21 4.94 -10.96
CA LEU A 370 11.68 3.57 -10.89
C LEU A 370 10.55 2.60 -10.55
N VAL A 371 10.45 1.50 -11.29
CA VAL A 371 9.57 0.36 -11.00
C VAL A 371 10.42 -0.84 -10.64
N PHE A 372 10.19 -1.40 -9.44
CA PHE A 372 10.86 -2.59 -8.94
C PHE A 372 9.92 -3.79 -9.04
N LEU A 373 10.34 -4.84 -9.74
CA LEU A 373 9.63 -6.13 -9.78
C LEU A 373 10.42 -7.12 -8.94
N GLN A 374 9.91 -7.42 -7.74
CA GLN A 374 10.61 -8.29 -6.79
C GLN A 374 10.22 -9.76 -6.99
N ASN A 375 11.22 -10.59 -7.28
CA ASN A 375 11.19 -12.03 -7.12
C ASN A 375 12.59 -12.46 -6.65
N ILE A 376 12.88 -12.22 -5.38
CA ILE A 376 14.23 -12.35 -4.82
C ILE A 376 14.28 -13.31 -3.64
N THR A 377 15.18 -14.26 -3.69
CA THR A 377 15.49 -15.19 -2.60
C THR A 377 16.61 -14.70 -1.68
N GLY A 378 17.37 -13.69 -2.11
CA GLY A 378 18.46 -13.09 -1.33
C GLY A 378 19.69 -12.76 -2.18
N PHE A 379 20.73 -12.29 -1.49
CA PHE A 379 22.08 -12.21 -2.06
C PHE A 379 22.75 -13.58 -2.02
N MET A 380 23.67 -13.82 -2.95
CA MET A 380 24.46 -15.04 -2.96
C MET A 380 25.31 -15.12 -1.69
N VAL A 381 25.45 -16.30 -1.15
CA VAL A 381 26.21 -16.58 0.08
C VAL A 381 27.34 -17.55 -0.19
N GLY A 382 28.37 -17.52 0.64
CA GLY A 382 29.49 -18.45 0.57
C GLY A 382 30.85 -17.76 0.63
N LYS A 383 31.88 -18.50 1.06
CA LYS A 383 33.23 -17.97 1.34
C LYS A 383 33.81 -17.15 0.18
N ALA A 384 33.64 -17.64 -1.06
CA ALA A 384 34.17 -16.94 -2.25
C ALA A 384 33.46 -15.60 -2.50
N TYR A 385 32.17 -15.53 -2.30
CA TYR A 385 31.36 -14.32 -2.49
C TYR A 385 31.62 -13.29 -1.39
N GLU A 386 31.72 -13.74 -0.13
CA GLU A 386 32.09 -12.86 0.99
C GLU A 386 33.49 -12.25 0.78
N ALA A 387 34.48 -13.08 0.44
CA ALA A 387 35.83 -12.63 0.13
C ALA A 387 35.87 -11.74 -1.14
N GLY A 388 34.97 -11.95 -2.10
CA GLY A 388 34.79 -11.14 -3.30
C GLY A 388 34.12 -9.79 -3.05
N GLY A 389 33.60 -9.53 -1.84
CA GLY A 389 33.04 -8.24 -1.43
C GLY A 389 31.54 -8.09 -1.71
N ILE A 390 30.76 -9.18 -1.72
CA ILE A 390 29.31 -9.12 -1.98
C ILE A 390 28.57 -8.19 -1.00
N ALA A 391 28.98 -8.15 0.27
CA ALA A 391 28.41 -7.23 1.25
C ALA A 391 28.63 -5.76 0.85
N LYS A 392 29.83 -5.43 0.38
CA LYS A 392 30.18 -4.08 -0.10
C LYS A 392 29.37 -3.71 -1.35
N ASP A 393 29.27 -4.62 -2.30
CA ASP A 393 28.57 -4.36 -3.57
C ASP A 393 27.04 -4.36 -3.38
N GLY A 394 26.51 -5.22 -2.52
CA GLY A 394 25.11 -5.18 -2.09
C GLY A 394 24.75 -3.86 -1.39
N ALA A 395 25.64 -3.37 -0.52
CA ALA A 395 25.47 -2.08 0.15
C ALA A 395 25.41 -0.90 -0.85
N LYS A 396 26.10 -0.96 -1.98
CA LYS A 396 25.99 0.07 -3.03
C LYS A 396 24.59 0.14 -3.61
N LEU A 397 24.00 -1.01 -3.93
CA LEU A 397 22.61 -1.06 -4.42
C LEU A 397 21.62 -0.51 -3.38
N VAL A 398 21.76 -0.95 -2.13
CA VAL A 398 20.90 -0.49 -1.02
C VAL A 398 21.05 1.02 -0.82
N THR A 399 22.27 1.57 -0.88
CA THR A 399 22.53 3.01 -0.77
C THR A 399 21.92 3.78 -1.95
N ALA A 400 22.07 3.29 -3.18
CA ALA A 400 21.49 3.92 -4.36
C ALA A 400 19.97 3.99 -4.26
N VAL A 401 19.31 2.88 -3.89
CA VAL A 401 17.85 2.81 -3.71
C VAL A 401 17.36 3.71 -2.58
N SER A 402 18.14 3.84 -1.49
CA SER A 402 17.80 4.70 -0.36
C SER A 402 17.87 6.19 -0.68
N CYS A 403 18.86 6.59 -1.48
CA CYS A 403 19.19 8.01 -1.71
C CYS A 403 18.57 8.58 -2.99
N VAL A 404 18.11 7.75 -3.90
CA VAL A 404 17.52 8.22 -5.16
C VAL A 404 16.25 9.06 -4.89
N ASN A 405 16.15 10.18 -5.58
CA ASN A 405 15.10 11.20 -5.38
C ASN A 405 13.87 11.06 -6.29
N VAL A 406 13.89 10.12 -7.25
CA VAL A 406 12.72 9.87 -8.11
C VAL A 406 11.69 8.98 -7.41
N PRO A 407 10.40 9.07 -7.78
CA PRO A 407 9.37 8.16 -7.29
C PRO A 407 9.75 6.70 -7.55
N LYS A 408 9.53 5.85 -6.55
CA LYS A 408 9.78 4.41 -6.58
C LYS A 408 8.46 3.66 -6.40
N PHE A 409 8.23 2.65 -7.21
CA PHE A 409 7.05 1.78 -7.17
C PHE A 409 7.51 0.33 -7.10
N THR A 410 6.93 -0.46 -6.23
CA THR A 410 7.34 -1.85 -6.04
C THR A 410 6.17 -2.80 -6.21
N ILE A 411 6.36 -3.83 -7.03
CA ILE A 411 5.45 -4.97 -7.14
C ILE A 411 6.21 -6.23 -6.70
N ILE A 412 5.73 -6.90 -5.67
CA ILE A 412 6.26 -8.20 -5.26
C ILE A 412 5.52 -9.26 -6.09
N VAL A 413 6.19 -9.77 -7.11
CA VAL A 413 5.64 -10.72 -8.09
C VAL A 413 5.88 -12.18 -7.71
N GLY A 414 6.72 -12.42 -6.68
CA GLY A 414 7.08 -13.74 -6.19
C GLY A 414 7.69 -13.64 -4.79
N GLY A 415 8.89 -14.19 -4.59
CA GLY A 415 9.61 -14.11 -3.32
C GLY A 415 10.14 -12.71 -3.01
N SER A 416 10.14 -12.34 -1.73
CA SER A 416 10.79 -11.13 -1.21
C SER A 416 11.48 -11.49 0.11
N HIS A 417 12.74 -11.91 0.03
CA HIS A 417 13.44 -12.50 1.16
C HIS A 417 14.74 -11.77 1.51
N GLY A 418 14.98 -11.63 2.83
CA GLY A 418 16.22 -11.13 3.41
C GLY A 418 16.61 -9.73 2.92
N ALA A 419 17.91 -9.45 2.87
CA ALA A 419 18.46 -8.17 2.41
C ALA A 419 18.19 -7.90 0.91
N GLY A 420 17.78 -8.92 0.14
CA GLY A 420 17.30 -8.74 -1.23
C GLY A 420 16.09 -7.82 -1.31
N ASN A 421 15.17 -7.90 -0.33
CA ASN A 421 14.04 -6.97 -0.18
C ASN A 421 14.54 -5.51 -0.12
N TYR A 422 15.64 -5.25 0.57
CA TYR A 422 16.21 -3.91 0.75
C TYR A 422 16.75 -3.34 -0.56
N GLY A 423 17.57 -4.10 -1.28
CA GLY A 423 18.12 -3.71 -2.58
C GLY A 423 17.06 -3.55 -3.67
N MET A 424 15.90 -4.17 -3.50
CA MET A 424 14.76 -4.12 -4.42
C MET A 424 13.63 -3.20 -3.95
N CYS A 425 13.93 -2.21 -3.10
CA CYS A 425 12.98 -1.21 -2.63
C CYS A 425 11.76 -1.80 -1.92
N GLY A 426 12.00 -2.60 -0.86
CA GLY A 426 10.94 -3.04 0.05
C GLY A 426 10.34 -1.89 0.86
N ARG A 427 9.34 -2.19 1.69
CA ARG A 427 8.55 -1.19 2.42
C ARG A 427 9.36 -0.16 3.20
N ALA A 428 10.47 -0.59 3.82
CA ALA A 428 11.35 0.26 4.62
C ALA A 428 12.21 1.23 3.78
N TYR A 429 12.16 1.14 2.45
CA TYR A 429 12.91 2.00 1.51
C TYR A 429 12.01 3.04 0.83
N ASP A 430 10.87 3.30 1.43
CA ASP A 430 9.91 4.35 1.07
C ASP A 430 9.51 4.33 -0.41
N PRO A 431 9.01 3.18 -0.95
CA PRO A 431 8.32 3.23 -2.22
C PRO A 431 7.05 4.06 -2.06
N ARG A 432 6.74 4.90 -3.06
CA ARG A 432 5.47 5.64 -3.11
C ARG A 432 4.29 4.70 -2.95
N PHE A 433 4.38 3.54 -3.64
CA PHE A 433 3.41 2.44 -3.54
C PHE A 433 4.13 1.10 -3.61
N LEU A 434 3.62 0.13 -2.85
CA LEU A 434 4.07 -1.25 -2.87
C LEU A 434 2.85 -2.18 -2.89
N PHE A 435 2.74 -3.02 -3.91
CA PHE A 435 1.70 -4.03 -4.03
C PHE A 435 2.28 -5.44 -4.09
N MET A 436 1.44 -6.42 -3.77
CA MET A 436 1.80 -7.84 -3.83
C MET A 436 0.88 -8.59 -4.80
N TRP A 437 1.41 -9.61 -5.46
CA TRP A 437 0.58 -10.58 -6.17
C TRP A 437 0.12 -11.69 -5.20
N PRO A 438 -1.00 -12.41 -5.50
CA PRO A 438 -1.55 -13.42 -4.58
C PRO A 438 -0.62 -14.61 -4.31
N ASN A 439 0.30 -14.93 -5.25
CA ASN A 439 1.31 -15.97 -5.13
C ASN A 439 2.55 -15.56 -4.33
N SER A 440 2.70 -14.29 -4.00
CA SER A 440 3.92 -13.74 -3.40
C SER A 440 4.17 -14.21 -1.97
N ARG A 441 5.44 -14.17 -1.54
CA ARG A 441 5.86 -14.49 -0.17
C ARG A 441 6.88 -13.47 0.32
N ILE A 442 6.79 -13.10 1.60
CA ILE A 442 7.72 -12.18 2.25
C ILE A 442 8.19 -12.72 3.58
N SER A 443 9.50 -12.79 3.80
CA SER A 443 10.10 -13.21 5.07
C SER A 443 11.60 -12.93 5.08
N VAL A 444 12.27 -13.17 6.22
CA VAL A 444 13.73 -13.04 6.31
C VAL A 444 14.46 -14.06 5.44
N MET A 445 13.88 -15.25 5.24
CA MET A 445 14.36 -16.32 4.35
C MET A 445 13.20 -17.27 4.03
N GLY A 446 13.33 -18.14 3.04
CA GLY A 446 12.32 -19.15 2.74
C GLY A 446 12.09 -20.11 3.91
N GLY A 447 10.87 -20.58 4.11
CA GLY A 447 10.49 -21.47 5.21
C GLY A 447 11.36 -22.74 5.32
N PRO A 448 11.57 -23.50 4.23
CA PRO A 448 12.47 -24.67 4.25
C PRO A 448 13.90 -24.32 4.69
N GLN A 449 14.45 -23.21 4.19
CA GLN A 449 15.77 -22.73 4.57
C GLN A 449 15.84 -22.34 6.05
N ALA A 450 14.80 -21.68 6.58
CA ALA A 450 14.72 -21.37 8.01
C ALA A 450 14.67 -22.63 8.88
N ALA A 451 13.89 -23.63 8.46
CA ALA A 451 13.82 -24.92 9.16
C ALA A 451 15.19 -25.63 9.15
N ASP A 452 15.92 -25.60 8.05
CA ASP A 452 17.27 -26.20 7.94
C ASP A 452 18.27 -25.50 8.87
N VAL A 453 18.29 -24.14 8.87
CA VAL A 453 19.18 -23.35 9.74
C VAL A 453 18.89 -23.63 11.22
N LEU A 454 17.61 -23.57 11.62
CA LEU A 454 17.24 -23.81 13.02
C LEU A 454 17.50 -25.26 13.45
N THR A 455 17.31 -26.23 12.55
CA THR A 455 17.69 -27.62 12.78
C THR A 455 19.18 -27.75 13.05
N THR A 456 20.02 -27.14 12.21
CA THR A 456 21.48 -27.16 12.39
C THR A 456 21.88 -26.57 13.74
N VAL A 457 21.33 -25.39 14.10
CA VAL A 457 21.59 -24.75 15.40
C VAL A 457 21.17 -25.66 16.55
N LYS A 458 20.02 -26.34 16.45
CA LYS A 458 19.52 -27.25 17.48
C LYS A 458 20.38 -28.51 17.58
N GLN A 459 20.82 -29.09 16.48
CA GLN A 459 21.74 -30.24 16.43
C GLN A 459 23.09 -29.90 17.07
N ASP A 460 23.66 -28.73 16.74
CA ASP A 460 24.91 -28.26 17.37
C ASP A 460 24.77 -28.04 18.87
N GLN A 461 23.61 -27.54 19.34
CA GLN A 461 23.32 -27.44 20.77
C GLN A 461 23.30 -28.80 21.42
N ARG A 462 22.57 -29.78 20.87
CA ARG A 462 22.47 -31.14 21.39
C ARG A 462 23.85 -31.83 21.46
N ALA A 463 24.67 -31.64 20.42
CA ALA A 463 26.03 -32.18 20.40
C ALA A 463 26.89 -31.65 21.56
N ARG A 464 26.78 -30.33 21.87
CA ARG A 464 27.47 -29.72 23.03
C ARG A 464 26.97 -30.26 24.37
N GLU A 465 25.70 -30.65 24.45
CA GLU A 465 25.06 -31.24 25.64
C GLU A 465 25.28 -32.75 25.73
N GLY A 466 25.95 -33.36 24.74
CA GLY A 466 26.20 -34.82 24.70
C GLY A 466 24.96 -35.64 24.34
N LEU A 467 23.94 -35.03 23.76
CA LEU A 467 22.71 -35.67 23.32
C LEU A 467 22.83 -36.17 21.87
N PRO A 468 22.14 -37.25 21.50
CA PRO A 468 22.11 -37.73 20.12
C PRO A 468 21.42 -36.71 19.20
N PRO A 469 21.74 -36.73 17.89
CA PRO A 469 21.02 -35.89 16.93
C PRO A 469 19.53 -36.24 16.86
N MET A 470 18.68 -35.25 16.52
CA MET A 470 17.27 -35.50 16.21
C MET A 470 17.17 -36.21 14.86
N GLU A 471 16.38 -37.27 14.79
CA GLU A 471 16.13 -38.05 13.57
C GLU A 471 14.65 -38.46 13.51
N GLY A 472 14.16 -38.82 12.32
CA GLY A 472 12.80 -39.31 12.11
C GLY A 472 11.73 -38.36 12.67
N ASP A 473 10.78 -38.92 13.42
CA ASP A 473 9.60 -38.17 13.92
C ASP A 473 9.99 -36.98 14.81
N GLU A 474 11.06 -37.10 15.64
CA GLU A 474 11.54 -35.99 16.48
C GLU A 474 12.02 -34.80 15.64
N LEU A 475 12.67 -35.04 14.51
CA LEU A 475 13.11 -34.03 13.58
C LEU A 475 11.92 -33.37 12.90
N ASP A 476 10.94 -34.15 12.46
CA ASP A 476 9.73 -33.64 11.80
C ASP A 476 8.87 -32.84 12.77
N GLU A 477 8.70 -33.28 14.02
CA GLU A 477 8.01 -32.51 15.08
C GLU A 477 8.70 -31.15 15.35
N PHE A 478 10.02 -31.08 15.28
CA PHE A 478 10.76 -29.84 15.43
C PHE A 478 10.58 -28.91 14.23
N ARG A 479 10.57 -29.44 13.00
CA ARG A 479 10.54 -28.68 11.74
C ARG A 479 9.14 -28.17 11.37
N SER A 480 8.10 -28.98 11.61
CA SER A 480 6.73 -28.64 11.17
C SER A 480 6.22 -27.31 11.68
N PRO A 481 6.34 -26.95 12.98
CA PRO A 481 5.89 -25.64 13.46
C PRO A 481 6.63 -24.47 12.83
N ILE A 482 7.90 -24.66 12.46
CA ILE A 482 8.70 -23.62 11.79
C ILE A 482 8.17 -23.39 10.37
N LEU A 483 7.94 -24.48 9.62
CA LEU A 483 7.40 -24.40 8.27
C LEU A 483 6.01 -23.76 8.24
N GLU A 484 5.12 -24.19 9.14
CA GLU A 484 3.77 -23.63 9.27
C GLU A 484 3.79 -22.15 9.62
N LYS A 485 4.67 -21.73 10.53
CA LYS A 485 4.86 -20.33 10.90
C LYS A 485 5.28 -19.50 9.70
N TYR A 486 6.29 -19.94 8.96
CA TYR A 486 6.81 -19.21 7.80
C TYR A 486 5.81 -19.16 6.65
N GLU A 487 5.03 -20.24 6.42
CA GLU A 487 3.96 -20.25 5.42
C GLU A 487 2.86 -19.24 5.76
N ARG A 488 2.40 -19.25 7.01
CA ARG A 488 1.37 -18.32 7.49
C ARG A 488 1.85 -16.88 7.47
N GLU A 489 3.03 -16.59 8.07
CA GLU A 489 3.52 -15.22 8.25
C GLU A 489 4.15 -14.65 6.99
N GLY A 490 4.60 -15.50 6.05
CA GLY A 490 5.08 -15.11 4.74
C GLY A 490 3.99 -14.84 3.72
N SER A 491 2.74 -15.16 4.02
CA SER A 491 1.59 -14.98 3.13
C SER A 491 1.33 -13.50 2.80
N PRO A 492 0.91 -13.17 1.56
CA PRO A 492 0.53 -11.81 1.21
C PRO A 492 -0.66 -11.30 2.04
N TYR A 493 -1.55 -12.19 2.50
CA TYR A 493 -2.67 -11.81 3.36
C TYR A 493 -2.23 -11.43 4.78
N TYR A 494 -1.19 -12.08 5.30
CA TYR A 494 -0.60 -11.70 6.58
C TYR A 494 0.09 -10.33 6.49
N SER A 495 0.78 -10.08 5.38
CA SER A 495 1.43 -8.81 5.05
C SER A 495 0.42 -7.67 4.95
N THR A 496 -0.57 -7.80 4.08
CA THR A 496 -1.55 -6.74 3.80
C THR A 496 -2.41 -6.42 5.03
N ALA A 497 -2.76 -7.44 5.85
CA ALA A 497 -3.47 -7.22 7.10
C ALA A 497 -2.71 -6.29 8.06
N ARG A 498 -1.37 -6.27 7.96
CA ARG A 498 -0.45 -5.47 8.79
C ARG A 498 0.08 -4.22 8.10
N LEU A 499 -0.42 -3.91 6.89
CA LEU A 499 0.00 -2.74 6.10
C LEU A 499 1.50 -2.75 5.76
N TRP A 500 2.06 -3.94 5.48
CA TRP A 500 3.41 -4.04 4.92
C TRP A 500 3.44 -3.73 3.42
N ASP A 501 2.26 -3.68 2.82
CA ASP A 501 1.99 -3.29 1.43
C ASP A 501 0.77 -2.35 1.36
N ASP A 502 0.43 -1.89 0.17
CA ASP A 502 -0.73 -1.05 -0.10
C ASP A 502 -1.88 -1.85 -0.72
N GLY A 503 -1.73 -3.17 -0.84
CA GLY A 503 -2.77 -4.10 -1.28
C GLY A 503 -2.23 -5.27 -2.09
N ILE A 504 -3.07 -6.30 -2.22
CA ILE A 504 -2.86 -7.43 -3.12
C ILE A 504 -3.63 -7.13 -4.40
N ILE A 505 -2.96 -7.28 -5.55
CA ILE A 505 -3.55 -7.02 -6.87
C ILE A 505 -3.53 -8.26 -7.75
N ASP A 506 -4.52 -8.39 -8.64
CA ASP A 506 -4.48 -9.36 -9.73
C ASP A 506 -3.26 -9.06 -10.61
N PRO A 507 -2.42 -10.05 -10.95
CA PRO A 507 -1.26 -9.83 -11.81
C PRO A 507 -1.59 -9.09 -13.11
N ARG A 508 -2.80 -9.28 -13.66
CA ARG A 508 -3.27 -8.65 -14.90
C ARG A 508 -3.50 -7.15 -14.77
N ASP A 509 -3.80 -6.68 -13.56
CA ASP A 509 -4.06 -5.25 -13.28
C ASP A 509 -2.76 -4.46 -13.03
N THR A 510 -1.60 -5.12 -13.02
CA THR A 510 -0.30 -4.51 -12.69
C THR A 510 0.00 -3.26 -13.51
N ARG A 511 -0.28 -3.30 -14.82
CA ARG A 511 -0.07 -2.17 -15.72
C ARG A 511 -0.92 -0.96 -15.33
N ASP A 512 -2.21 -1.18 -15.11
CA ASP A 512 -3.18 -0.10 -14.83
C ASP A 512 -2.95 0.50 -13.45
N VAL A 513 -2.67 -0.33 -12.44
CA VAL A 513 -2.27 0.11 -11.09
C VAL A 513 -1.02 0.98 -11.15
N LEU A 514 0.03 0.54 -11.87
CA LEU A 514 1.24 1.35 -12.05
C LEU A 514 0.96 2.65 -12.81
N GLY A 515 0.09 2.64 -13.80
CA GLY A 515 -0.34 3.84 -14.52
C GLY A 515 -0.97 4.90 -13.61
N LEU A 516 -1.90 4.48 -12.74
CA LEU A 516 -2.54 5.34 -11.74
C LEU A 516 -1.52 5.87 -10.71
N CYS A 517 -0.60 5.03 -10.25
CA CYS A 517 0.46 5.44 -9.34
C CYS A 517 1.42 6.45 -9.96
N LEU A 518 1.82 6.24 -11.21
CA LEU A 518 2.70 7.14 -11.96
C LEU A 518 2.02 8.50 -12.22
N ALA A 519 0.74 8.51 -12.58
CA ALA A 519 -0.05 9.73 -12.73
C ALA A 519 -0.11 10.51 -11.41
N SER A 520 -0.44 9.83 -10.31
CA SER A 520 -0.52 10.43 -8.97
C SER A 520 0.81 11.04 -8.52
N ALA A 521 1.93 10.36 -8.76
CA ALA A 521 3.25 10.83 -8.35
C ALA A 521 3.70 12.12 -9.07
N ARG A 522 3.10 12.47 -10.21
CA ARG A 522 3.40 13.71 -10.94
C ARG A 522 2.91 14.98 -10.25
N ASN A 523 2.04 14.87 -9.26
CA ASN A 523 1.57 16.05 -8.51
C ASN A 523 2.65 16.60 -7.55
N ALA A 524 3.64 15.78 -7.18
CA ALA A 524 4.74 16.20 -6.33
C ALA A 524 5.96 16.65 -7.16
N PRO A 525 6.67 17.72 -6.75
CA PRO A 525 7.96 18.06 -7.35
C PRO A 525 9.00 17.00 -7.02
N LEU A 526 10.02 16.85 -7.86
CA LEU A 526 11.17 16.01 -7.54
C LEU A 526 12.07 16.77 -6.55
N PRO A 527 12.38 16.18 -5.38
CA PRO A 527 13.31 16.78 -4.44
C PRO A 527 14.75 16.74 -4.98
N GLU A 528 15.63 17.55 -4.44
CA GLU A 528 17.06 17.43 -4.72
C GLU A 528 17.59 16.09 -4.20
N GLY A 529 18.27 15.33 -5.06
CA GLY A 529 18.93 14.08 -4.69
C GLY A 529 20.35 14.28 -4.19
N LYS A 530 20.67 13.61 -3.09
CA LYS A 530 22.07 13.53 -2.58
C LYS A 530 22.35 12.08 -2.21
N TYR A 531 23.46 11.56 -2.70
CA TYR A 531 23.92 10.23 -2.33
C TYR A 531 24.90 10.30 -1.16
N GLY A 532 24.85 9.29 -0.30
CA GLY A 532 25.88 9.04 0.69
C GLY A 532 27.16 8.51 0.05
N ILE A 533 28.15 8.20 0.89
CA ILE A 533 29.42 7.64 0.41
C ILE A 533 29.22 6.18 0.03
N PHE A 534 29.57 5.84 -1.21
CA PHE A 534 29.68 4.46 -1.67
C PHE A 534 31.03 3.87 -1.26
N ARG A 535 31.01 2.74 -0.58
CA ARG A 535 32.24 2.01 -0.24
C ARG A 535 32.75 1.31 -1.51
N MET A 536 33.99 1.57 -1.89
CA MET A 536 34.62 1.00 -3.09
C MET A 536 35.37 -0.30 -2.79
#